data_e203c6fa50009ef1871c54d83ee1b458
#
_entry.id   e203c6fa50009ef1871c54d83ee1b458
#
_cell.length_a   1.000
_cell.length_b   1.000
_cell.length_c   1.000
_cell.angle_alpha   90.00
_cell.angle_beta   90.00
_cell.angle_gamma   90.00
#
_symmetry.space_group_name_H-M   'P 1'
#
loop_
_entity.id
_entity.type
_entity.pdbx_description
1 polymer ?
#
loop_
_entity_poly.entity_id
_entity_poly.type
_entity_poly.pdbx_seq_one_letter_code
_entity_poly.pdbx_strand_id
1 'polypeptide(L)'
;PELEYQGQFGIKGEGPNDFHLPSIQAVSYTESGFILSDLNKLKAINWENSEPHITSTDMPYQFQYFNGLMELKDSLYCCNTEYGSEYELRFLYPDGNYEELGVYPEEVKPRFKDALARNQAYNSLLAAKPDGTCVAVFYQHLRRYRIYNANGELKTDNVLDILPCKELPDV
;
A
#
# COMPACT_ATOMS: atom_id res chain seq x y z
N PRO A 1 -14.96 -0.16 23.25
CA PRO A 1 -15.77 0.77 22.47
C PRO A 1 -16.68 -0.05 21.57
N GLU A 2 -17.98 0.27 21.58
CA GLU A 2 -18.93 -0.32 20.64
C GLU A 2 -18.77 0.39 19.30
N LEU A 3 -18.71 -0.38 18.20
CA LEU A 3 -18.70 0.16 16.85
C LEU A 3 -20.14 0.52 16.49
N GLU A 4 -20.39 1.79 16.22
CA GLU A 4 -21.70 2.30 15.82
C GLU A 4 -21.68 2.59 14.32
N TYR A 5 -22.69 2.08 13.60
CA TYR A 5 -22.86 2.38 12.19
C TYR A 5 -23.28 3.84 12.01
N GLN A 6 -22.43 4.64 11.35
CA GLN A 6 -22.65 6.08 11.15
C GLN A 6 -23.34 6.41 9.83
N GLY A 7 -23.37 5.48 8.88
CA GLY A 7 -24.00 5.72 7.59
C GLY A 7 -23.31 5.02 6.43
N GLN A 8 -23.85 5.25 5.25
CA GLN A 8 -23.32 4.76 3.99
C GLN A 8 -23.23 5.92 3.00
N PHE A 9 -22.19 5.97 2.21
CA PHE A 9 -22.03 6.93 1.13
C PHE A 9 -21.52 6.22 -0.13
N GLY A 10 -21.71 6.88 -1.28
CA GLY A 10 -21.33 6.37 -2.59
C GLY A 10 -22.29 5.32 -3.13
N ILE A 11 -22.42 5.29 -4.42
CA ILE A 11 -23.20 4.29 -5.17
C ILE A 11 -22.30 3.63 -6.20
N LYS A 12 -22.67 2.46 -6.67
CA LYS A 12 -21.99 1.81 -7.79
C LYS A 12 -22.39 2.49 -9.08
N GLY A 13 -21.41 2.98 -9.85
CA GLY A 13 -21.65 3.66 -11.11
C GLY A 13 -20.37 4.18 -11.75
N GLU A 14 -20.51 5.00 -12.79
CA GLU A 14 -19.41 5.58 -13.55
C GLU A 14 -19.33 7.13 -13.41
N GLY A 15 -20.18 7.71 -12.57
CA GLY A 15 -20.15 9.13 -12.28
C GLY A 15 -18.93 9.56 -11.46
N PRO A 16 -18.65 10.87 -11.39
CA PRO A 16 -17.47 11.36 -10.67
C PRO A 16 -17.46 11.00 -9.18
N ASN A 17 -18.63 10.88 -8.56
CA ASN A 17 -18.81 10.53 -7.15
C ASN A 17 -19.20 9.05 -6.93
N ASP A 18 -19.32 8.27 -8.01
CA ASP A 18 -19.68 6.88 -7.96
C ASP A 18 -18.44 6.02 -7.79
N PHE A 19 -18.60 4.79 -7.31
CA PHE A 19 -17.55 3.80 -7.18
C PHE A 19 -17.77 2.66 -8.16
N HIS A 20 -16.74 2.31 -8.92
CA HIS A 20 -16.79 1.21 -9.88
C HIS A 20 -16.32 -0.11 -9.25
N LEU A 21 -15.07 -0.12 -8.81
CA LEU A 21 -14.43 -1.26 -8.15
C LEU A 21 -13.40 -0.77 -7.13
N PRO A 22 -13.86 -0.23 -6.00
CA PRO A 22 -12.94 0.31 -4.98
C PRO A 22 -12.09 -0.81 -4.37
N SER A 23 -10.79 -0.58 -4.25
CA SER A 23 -9.86 -1.52 -3.64
C SER A 23 -9.65 -1.19 -2.18
N ILE A 24 -10.02 -2.11 -1.30
CA ILE A 24 -9.76 -2.03 0.14
C ILE A 24 -8.27 -2.24 0.48
N GLN A 25 -7.48 -2.75 -0.46
CA GLN A 25 -6.04 -2.99 -0.28
C GLN A 25 -5.19 -1.77 -0.63
N ALA A 26 -5.80 -0.76 -1.24
CA ALA A 26 -5.15 0.47 -1.65
C ALA A 26 -5.87 1.68 -1.04
N VAL A 27 -5.79 1.78 0.29
CA VAL A 27 -6.39 2.86 1.07
C VAL A 27 -5.30 3.56 1.87
N SER A 28 -5.18 4.87 1.69
CA SER A 28 -4.34 5.74 2.51
C SER A 28 -5.21 6.69 3.32
N TYR A 29 -4.91 6.82 4.61
CA TYR A 29 -5.64 7.72 5.50
C TYR A 29 -4.97 9.09 5.52
N THR A 30 -5.78 10.14 5.46
CA THR A 30 -5.37 11.54 5.58
C THR A 30 -5.94 12.13 6.88
N GLU A 31 -5.57 13.36 7.22
CA GLU A 31 -6.11 14.04 8.40
C GLU A 31 -7.64 14.27 8.33
N SER A 32 -8.17 14.46 7.12
CA SER A 32 -9.59 14.79 6.89
C SER A 32 -10.41 13.66 6.29
N GLY A 33 -9.79 12.51 5.99
CA GLY A 33 -10.48 11.42 5.33
C GLY A 33 -9.56 10.29 4.89
N PHE A 34 -9.75 9.81 3.66
CA PHE A 34 -8.89 8.79 3.10
C PHE A 34 -8.87 8.85 1.56
N ILE A 35 -7.84 8.25 0.98
CA ILE A 35 -7.68 8.06 -0.46
C ILE A 35 -7.77 6.57 -0.74
N LEU A 36 -8.50 6.20 -1.78
CA LEU A 36 -8.56 4.82 -2.25
C LEU A 36 -8.39 4.73 -3.77
N SER A 37 -7.96 3.56 -4.21
CA SER A 37 -7.94 3.20 -5.63
C SER A 37 -9.30 2.66 -6.05
N ASP A 38 -9.83 3.16 -7.18
CA ASP A 38 -11.07 2.70 -7.81
C ASP A 38 -10.82 2.49 -9.29
N LEU A 39 -10.48 1.26 -9.69
CA LEU A 39 -9.96 0.92 -11.01
C LEU A 39 -8.72 1.75 -11.38
N ASN A 40 -8.90 2.67 -12.33
CA ASN A 40 -7.85 3.54 -12.85
C ASN A 40 -7.91 4.97 -12.27
N LYS A 41 -8.59 5.13 -11.14
CA LYS A 41 -8.74 6.41 -10.47
C LYS A 41 -8.29 6.36 -9.02
N LEU A 42 -7.74 7.46 -8.55
CA LEU A 42 -7.61 7.77 -7.15
C LEU A 42 -8.81 8.58 -6.71
N LYS A 43 -9.50 8.13 -5.68
CA LYS A 43 -10.61 8.85 -5.08
C LYS A 43 -10.24 9.30 -3.68
N ALA A 44 -10.16 10.61 -3.49
CA ALA A 44 -10.01 11.20 -2.16
C ALA A 44 -11.41 11.51 -1.60
N ILE A 45 -11.67 10.97 -0.43
CA ILE A 45 -12.91 11.16 0.32
C ILE A 45 -12.57 11.98 1.55
N ASN A 46 -13.04 13.21 1.61
CA ASN A 46 -12.88 14.10 2.75
C ASN A 46 -14.24 14.39 3.37
N TRP A 47 -14.27 14.55 4.68
CA TRP A 47 -15.48 14.92 5.40
C TRP A 47 -15.51 16.42 5.70
N GLU A 48 -16.54 17.09 5.20
CA GLU A 48 -16.83 18.48 5.50
C GLU A 48 -18.24 18.59 6.06
N ASN A 49 -18.39 19.15 7.26
CA ASN A 49 -19.69 19.25 7.94
C ASN A 49 -20.47 17.93 8.05
N SER A 50 -19.78 16.81 8.23
CA SER A 50 -20.31 15.45 8.26
C SER A 50 -20.84 14.92 6.93
N GLU A 51 -20.58 15.61 5.83
CA GLU A 51 -20.87 15.14 4.47
C GLU A 51 -19.58 14.71 3.76
N PRO A 52 -19.60 13.57 3.03
CA PRO A 52 -18.44 13.12 2.28
C PRO A 52 -18.33 13.89 0.95
N HIS A 53 -17.18 14.51 0.73
CA HIS A 53 -16.81 15.13 -0.52
C HIS A 53 -15.82 14.21 -1.27
N ILE A 54 -16.19 13.77 -2.46
CA ILE A 54 -15.40 12.85 -3.27
C ILE A 54 -14.76 13.62 -4.41
N THR A 55 -13.44 13.57 -4.50
CA THR A 55 -12.69 14.05 -5.67
C THR A 55 -12.05 12.85 -6.38
N SER A 56 -12.00 12.90 -7.70
CA SER A 56 -11.52 11.80 -8.53
C SER A 56 -10.41 12.28 -9.45
N THR A 57 -9.26 11.61 -9.41
CA THR A 57 -8.11 11.89 -10.27
C THR A 57 -7.75 10.63 -11.04
N ASP A 58 -7.47 10.78 -12.34
CA ASP A 58 -7.03 9.65 -13.15
C ASP A 58 -5.67 9.16 -12.69
N MET A 59 -5.55 7.85 -12.53
CA MET A 59 -4.31 7.20 -12.18
C MET A 59 -3.55 6.85 -13.47
N PRO A 60 -2.25 7.12 -13.56
CA PRO A 60 -1.45 6.66 -14.70
C PRO A 60 -1.61 5.15 -14.91
N TYR A 61 -1.65 4.71 -16.19
CA TYR A 61 -1.92 3.31 -16.54
C TYR A 61 -0.99 2.31 -15.85
N GLN A 62 0.27 2.64 -15.68
CA GLN A 62 1.25 1.82 -14.99
C GLN A 62 0.94 1.56 -13.52
N PHE A 63 -0.06 2.21 -12.95
CA PHE A 63 -0.40 2.17 -11.52
C PHE A 63 -1.75 1.53 -11.20
N GLN A 64 -2.40 0.92 -12.18
CA GLN A 64 -3.78 0.42 -12.06
C GLN A 64 -3.96 -0.85 -11.21
N TYR A 65 -2.88 -1.55 -10.83
CA TYR A 65 -2.95 -2.87 -10.19
C TYR A 65 -2.06 -2.97 -8.94
N PHE A 66 -2.20 -2.06 -7.99
CA PHE A 66 -1.36 -2.09 -6.79
C PHE A 66 -2.07 -2.60 -5.56
N ASN A 67 -1.29 -3.32 -4.76
CA ASN A 67 -1.61 -3.59 -3.37
C ASN A 67 -0.90 -2.54 -2.50
N GLY A 68 -1.60 -2.02 -1.50
CA GLY A 68 -0.97 -1.20 -0.47
C GLY A 68 -0.58 0.20 -0.91
N LEU A 69 -1.43 0.91 -1.69
CA LEU A 69 -1.16 2.31 -2.03
C LEU A 69 -1.22 3.20 -0.79
N MET A 70 -0.13 3.93 -0.54
CA MET A 70 0.00 4.88 0.55
C MET A 70 0.38 6.25 0.01
N GLU A 71 -0.28 7.31 0.49
CA GLU A 71 0.17 8.67 0.28
C GLU A 71 1.29 9.01 1.26
N LEU A 72 2.34 9.59 0.74
CA LEU A 72 3.45 10.17 1.48
C LEU A 72 3.43 11.69 1.35
N LYS A 73 4.43 12.34 1.89
CA LYS A 73 4.56 13.80 1.83
C LYS A 73 4.66 14.31 0.38
N ASP A 74 4.13 15.51 0.13
CA ASP A 74 4.25 16.25 -1.14
C ASP A 74 3.60 15.50 -2.34
N SER A 75 2.46 14.82 -2.11
CA SER A 75 1.75 14.03 -3.12
C SER A 75 2.58 12.92 -3.75
N LEU A 76 3.60 12.44 -3.05
CA LEU A 76 4.31 11.22 -3.37
C LEU A 76 3.46 10.04 -2.91
N TYR A 77 3.29 9.04 -3.77
CA TYR A 77 2.64 7.80 -3.41
C TYR A 77 3.66 6.67 -3.35
N CYS A 78 3.37 5.68 -2.51
CA CYS A 78 4.16 4.46 -2.40
C CYS A 78 3.23 3.26 -2.50
N CYS A 79 3.67 2.21 -3.19
CA CYS A 79 2.95 0.94 -3.29
C CYS A 79 3.94 -0.23 -3.36
N ASN A 80 3.42 -1.45 -3.20
CA ASN A 80 4.20 -2.64 -3.49
C ASN A 80 4.49 -2.74 -5.00
N THR A 81 5.61 -3.35 -5.37
CA THR A 81 5.96 -3.60 -6.76
C THR A 81 5.13 -4.74 -7.37
N GLU A 82 5.14 -4.82 -8.70
CA GLU A 82 4.50 -5.91 -9.44
C GLU A 82 5.20 -7.24 -9.23
N TYR A 83 4.48 -8.33 -9.51
CA TYR A 83 5.04 -9.67 -9.50
C TYR A 83 6.25 -9.78 -10.44
N GLY A 84 7.35 -10.29 -9.92
CA GLY A 84 8.59 -10.49 -10.66
C GLY A 84 9.61 -9.38 -10.50
N SER A 85 9.28 -8.26 -9.88
CA SER A 85 10.26 -7.23 -9.53
C SER A 85 11.29 -7.77 -8.52
N GLU A 86 12.52 -7.29 -8.62
CA GLU A 86 13.58 -7.50 -7.62
C GLU A 86 13.49 -6.50 -6.46
N TYR A 87 12.61 -5.50 -6.60
CA TYR A 87 12.38 -4.43 -5.63
C TYR A 87 11.06 -4.64 -4.89
N GLU A 88 10.96 -4.11 -3.68
CA GLU A 88 9.78 -4.28 -2.82
C GLU A 88 8.81 -3.10 -2.87
N LEU A 89 9.30 -1.90 -3.20
CA LEU A 89 8.52 -0.68 -3.22
C LEU A 89 8.61 0.02 -4.57
N ARG A 90 7.53 0.69 -4.94
CA ARG A 90 7.49 1.65 -6.03
C ARG A 90 7.02 2.99 -5.49
N PHE A 91 7.81 4.03 -5.70
CA PHE A 91 7.47 5.40 -5.40
C PHE A 91 6.97 6.09 -6.67
N LEU A 92 5.85 6.80 -6.55
CA LEU A 92 5.12 7.43 -7.65
C LEU A 92 5.15 8.93 -7.44
N TYR A 93 5.80 9.62 -8.32
CA TYR A 93 5.96 11.06 -8.24
C TYR A 93 4.80 11.80 -8.90
N PRO A 94 4.48 13.05 -8.48
CA PRO A 94 3.38 13.84 -9.04
C PRO A 94 3.49 14.12 -10.55
N ASP A 95 4.69 14.06 -11.11
CA ASP A 95 4.97 14.25 -12.54
C ASP A 95 4.68 12.98 -13.38
N GLY A 96 4.22 11.90 -12.75
CA GLY A 96 3.93 10.63 -13.40
C GLY A 96 5.12 9.68 -13.54
N ASN A 97 6.31 10.10 -13.12
CA ASN A 97 7.47 9.21 -13.05
C ASN A 97 7.36 8.26 -11.85
N TYR A 98 8.11 7.18 -11.88
CA TYR A 98 8.23 6.27 -10.75
C TYR A 98 9.66 5.77 -10.57
N GLU A 99 9.96 5.31 -9.37
CA GLU A 99 11.21 4.67 -9.00
C GLU A 99 10.91 3.40 -8.20
N GLU A 100 11.62 2.31 -8.51
CA GLU A 100 11.56 1.07 -7.73
C GLU A 100 12.78 1.00 -6.80
N LEU A 101 12.52 0.64 -5.54
CA LEU A 101 13.55 0.63 -4.50
C LEU A 101 13.27 -0.46 -3.45
N GLY A 102 14.29 -0.67 -2.61
CA GLY A 102 14.23 -1.70 -1.59
C GLY A 102 14.42 -3.10 -2.18
N VAL A 103 15.66 -3.56 -2.31
CA VAL A 103 15.93 -4.95 -2.71
C VAL A 103 15.41 -5.89 -1.64
N TYR A 104 14.65 -6.90 -2.03
CA TYR A 104 14.11 -7.90 -1.12
C TYR A 104 15.19 -8.57 -0.25
N PRO A 105 14.89 -8.90 1.03
CA PRO A 105 15.80 -9.65 1.88
C PRO A 105 16.23 -10.98 1.24
N GLU A 106 17.48 -11.37 1.45
CA GLU A 106 18.03 -12.57 0.80
C GLU A 106 17.56 -13.89 1.42
N GLU A 107 16.93 -13.86 2.59
CA GLU A 107 16.56 -15.06 3.37
C GLU A 107 15.66 -16.02 2.61
N VAL A 108 14.83 -15.52 1.69
CA VAL A 108 13.86 -16.31 0.93
C VAL A 108 14.38 -16.71 -0.45
N LYS A 109 15.31 -15.92 -1.04
CA LYS A 109 15.84 -16.18 -2.39
C LYS A 109 16.36 -17.62 -2.61
N PRO A 110 17.05 -18.27 -1.64
CA PRO A 110 17.53 -19.63 -1.82
C PRO A 110 16.43 -20.70 -1.81
N ARG A 111 15.28 -20.42 -1.17
CA ARG A 111 14.21 -21.40 -0.97
C ARG A 111 13.28 -21.54 -2.19
N PHE A 112 13.11 -20.46 -2.95
CA PHE A 112 12.16 -20.41 -4.06
C PHE A 112 12.84 -20.08 -5.37
N LYS A 113 12.88 -21.02 -6.30
CA LYS A 113 13.42 -20.82 -7.65
C LYS A 113 12.44 -20.08 -8.56
N ASP A 114 11.15 -20.22 -8.30
CA ASP A 114 10.08 -19.57 -9.04
C ASP A 114 9.85 -18.15 -8.53
N ALA A 115 9.78 -17.18 -9.46
CA ALA A 115 9.57 -15.77 -9.17
C ALA A 115 8.22 -15.52 -8.47
N LEU A 116 7.16 -16.22 -8.87
CA LEU A 116 5.83 -16.09 -8.25
C LEU A 116 5.85 -16.55 -6.79
N ALA A 117 6.44 -17.71 -6.51
CA ALA A 117 6.57 -18.22 -5.15
C ALA A 117 7.42 -17.28 -4.26
N ARG A 118 8.50 -16.70 -4.82
CA ARG A 118 9.29 -15.68 -4.11
C ARG A 118 8.45 -14.46 -3.76
N ASN A 119 7.71 -13.92 -4.71
CA ASN A 119 6.88 -12.75 -4.48
C ASN A 119 5.79 -13.01 -3.42
N GLN A 120 5.19 -14.18 -3.43
CA GLN A 120 4.23 -14.57 -2.39
C GLN A 120 4.88 -14.61 -1.00
N ALA A 121 6.12 -15.11 -0.90
CA ALA A 121 6.87 -15.13 0.35
C ALA A 121 7.20 -13.72 0.86
N TYR A 122 7.36 -12.76 -0.05
CA TYR A 122 7.60 -11.35 0.28
C TYR A 122 6.33 -10.50 0.37
N ASN A 123 5.15 -11.12 0.30
CA ASN A 123 3.91 -10.38 0.44
C ASN A 123 3.93 -9.54 1.72
N SER A 124 3.62 -8.26 1.59
CA SER A 124 3.76 -7.30 2.67
C SER A 124 2.57 -6.35 2.78
N LEU A 125 2.40 -5.81 3.96
CA LEU A 125 1.49 -4.72 4.26
C LEU A 125 2.30 -3.42 4.38
N LEU A 126 1.79 -2.36 3.81
CA LEU A 126 2.36 -1.03 3.93
C LEU A 126 1.60 -0.20 4.97
N ALA A 127 2.33 0.63 5.69
CA ALA A 127 1.76 1.64 6.58
C ALA A 127 2.58 2.93 6.49
N ALA A 128 1.96 4.01 6.05
CA ALA A 128 2.59 5.32 6.06
C ALA A 128 2.49 5.95 7.45
N LYS A 129 3.54 6.66 7.85
CA LYS A 129 3.45 7.54 9.01
C LYS A 129 2.51 8.70 8.70
N PRO A 130 1.65 9.16 9.64
CA PRO A 130 0.65 10.21 9.37
C PRO A 130 1.22 11.51 8.78
N ASP A 131 2.46 11.87 9.08
CA ASP A 131 3.13 13.03 8.49
C ASP A 131 3.74 12.77 7.09
N GLY A 132 3.56 11.58 6.53
CA GLY A 132 4.04 11.19 5.21
C GLY A 132 5.56 11.08 5.08
N THR A 133 6.32 11.14 6.18
CA THR A 133 7.78 11.15 6.13
C THR A 133 8.42 9.78 6.02
N CYS A 134 7.67 8.72 6.33
CA CYS A 134 8.15 7.35 6.32
C CYS A 134 7.04 6.38 5.89
N VAL A 135 7.46 5.25 5.34
CA VAL A 135 6.62 4.07 5.10
C VAL A 135 7.25 2.85 5.75
N ALA A 136 6.43 2.08 6.44
CA ALA A 136 6.81 0.78 7.00
C ALA A 136 6.31 -0.35 6.09
N VAL A 137 7.15 -1.34 5.90
CA VAL A 137 6.89 -2.58 5.16
C VAL A 137 6.87 -3.72 6.17
N PHE A 138 5.73 -4.36 6.37
CA PHE A 138 5.59 -5.52 7.25
C PHE A 138 5.39 -6.76 6.40
N TYR A 139 6.37 -7.66 6.39
CA TYR A 139 6.24 -8.91 5.65
C TYR A 139 5.28 -9.87 6.34
N GLN A 140 4.34 -10.42 5.59
CA GLN A 140 3.33 -11.32 6.15
C GLN A 140 3.89 -12.70 6.51
N HIS A 141 4.91 -13.16 5.79
CA HIS A 141 5.49 -14.50 5.94
C HIS A 141 6.92 -14.50 6.51
N LEU A 142 7.49 -13.32 6.73
CA LEU A 142 8.77 -13.14 7.38
C LEU A 142 8.58 -12.41 8.70
N ARG A 143 9.33 -12.81 9.72
CA ARG A 143 9.36 -12.07 11.00
C ARG A 143 10.22 -10.82 10.86
N ARG A 144 9.87 -9.96 9.91
CA ARG A 144 10.68 -8.81 9.56
C ARG A 144 9.81 -7.61 9.20
N TYR A 145 10.30 -6.45 9.55
CA TYR A 145 9.78 -5.20 9.02
C TYR A 145 10.92 -4.27 8.62
N ARG A 146 10.63 -3.40 7.68
CA ARG A 146 11.52 -2.34 7.22
C ARG A 146 10.83 -1.00 7.29
N ILE A 147 11.62 0.07 7.49
CA ILE A 147 11.12 1.45 7.44
C ILE A 147 11.98 2.21 6.44
N TYR A 148 11.32 2.82 5.47
CA TYR A 148 11.92 3.72 4.50
C TYR A 148 11.47 5.15 4.76
N ASN A 149 12.36 6.12 4.55
CA ASN A 149 11.93 7.52 4.49
C ASN A 149 11.31 7.86 3.13
N ALA A 150 10.70 9.05 3.02
CA ALA A 150 10.09 9.52 1.77
C ALA A 150 11.09 9.75 0.62
N ASN A 151 12.40 9.66 0.88
CA ASN A 151 13.44 9.68 -0.16
C ASN A 151 13.86 8.27 -0.61
N GLY A 152 13.17 7.22 -0.14
CA GLY A 152 13.49 5.84 -0.49
C GLY A 152 14.66 5.22 0.27
N GLU A 153 15.27 5.93 1.23
CA GLU A 153 16.38 5.42 2.02
C GLU A 153 15.88 4.49 3.14
N LEU A 154 16.46 3.30 3.23
CA LEU A 154 16.19 2.33 4.30
C LEU A 154 16.72 2.85 5.64
N LYS A 155 15.84 3.13 6.58
CA LYS A 155 16.17 3.60 7.94
C LYS A 155 16.30 2.47 8.94
N THR A 156 15.46 1.46 8.79
CA THR A 156 15.35 0.37 9.74
C THR A 156 15.11 -0.93 9.00
N ASP A 157 15.82 -1.96 9.38
CA ASP A 157 15.63 -3.33 8.92
C ASP A 157 15.76 -4.26 10.13
N ASN A 158 14.63 -4.70 10.68
CA ASN A 158 14.61 -5.48 11.91
C ASN A 158 13.88 -6.80 11.73
N VAL A 159 14.44 -7.83 12.36
CA VAL A 159 13.77 -9.11 12.58
C VAL A 159 12.98 -9.03 13.88
N LEU A 160 11.70 -9.39 13.83
CA LEU A 160 10.85 -9.44 15.02
C LEU A 160 11.20 -10.67 15.86
N ASP A 161 11.59 -10.43 17.10
CA ASP A 161 11.78 -11.48 18.10
C ASP A 161 10.42 -11.83 18.73
N ILE A 162 9.57 -12.47 17.93
CA ILE A 162 8.29 -13.02 18.38
C ILE A 162 8.44 -14.52 18.57
N LEU A 163 7.79 -15.04 19.61
CA LEU A 163 7.72 -16.48 19.88
C LEU A 163 7.40 -17.23 18.59
N PRO A 164 8.06 -18.36 18.31
CA PRO A 164 7.86 -19.09 17.07
C PRO A 164 6.37 -19.41 16.91
N CYS A 165 5.75 -18.86 15.89
CA CYS A 165 4.54 -19.50 15.35
C CYS A 165 4.91 -20.97 15.09
N LYS A 166 4.03 -21.90 15.49
CA LYS A 166 4.16 -23.29 15.09
C LYS A 166 4.49 -23.31 13.61
N GLU A 167 5.55 -24.03 13.26
CA GLU A 167 5.99 -24.17 11.88
C GLU A 167 4.76 -24.42 10.99
N LEU A 168 4.64 -23.64 9.93
CA LEU A 168 3.64 -23.94 8.90
C LEU A 168 3.95 -25.36 8.43
N PRO A 169 2.95 -26.24 8.35
CA PRO A 169 3.16 -27.56 7.79
C PRO A 169 3.76 -27.41 6.39
N ASP A 170 4.77 -28.21 6.10
CA ASP A 170 5.34 -28.32 4.76
C ASP A 170 4.22 -28.56 3.75
N VAL A 171 4.03 -27.64 2.82
CA VAL A 171 3.08 -27.74 1.70
C VAL A 171 3.80 -28.32 0.49
#